data_f58e3dee34c8b689a1311d86f9af7720
#
_entry.id   f58e3dee34c8b689a1311d86f9af7720
#
_cell.length_a   1.000
_cell.length_b   1.000
_cell.length_c   1.000
_cell.angle_alpha   90.00
_cell.angle_beta   90.00
_cell.angle_gamma   90.00
#
_symmetry.space_group_name_H-M   'P 1'
#
loop_
_entity.id
_entity.type
_entity.pdbx_description
1 polymer ?
#
loop_
_entity_poly.entity_id
_entity_poly.type
_entity_poly.pdbx_seq_one_letter_code
_entity_poly.pdbx_strand_id
1 'polypeptide(L)'
;TAVPAILEFIPYRKRDFEAVTDSITHGYFAGYGYACVRVDLRGAGESEGVLKDEYLEQEQQDGLEVLGWIAAQPWCNGSIGMMGISWGGFNSLQIAALQPPELKAVITVCSTDDRYSDDVHYMGGCLLGDNLSWASTMFAYNACPPDPVLAGDNWKKMWLDRLEGSGLWLKTWLEHQRRDGYWRHGSVCEDFSAITCPVMAVSGWADGYSNTV
;
A
#
# COMPACT_ATOMS: atom_id res chain seq x y z
N THR A 1 -23.38 -8.01 -15.86
CA THR A 1 -23.80 -8.01 -14.46
C THR A 1 -22.70 -7.38 -13.63
N ALA A 2 -23.06 -6.42 -12.76
CA ALA A 2 -22.10 -5.82 -11.85
C ALA A 2 -21.63 -6.87 -10.82
N VAL A 3 -20.34 -6.86 -10.47
CA VAL A 3 -19.68 -7.83 -9.59
C VAL A 3 -18.96 -7.09 -8.45
N PRO A 4 -18.63 -7.76 -7.33
CA PRO A 4 -17.77 -7.16 -6.32
C PRO A 4 -16.36 -6.95 -6.87
N ALA A 5 -15.64 -5.95 -6.35
CA ALA A 5 -14.27 -5.67 -6.72
C ALA A 5 -13.28 -6.09 -5.62
N ILE A 6 -12.04 -6.35 -6.03
CA ILE A 6 -10.88 -6.52 -5.14
C ILE A 6 -9.85 -5.49 -5.55
N LEU A 7 -9.43 -4.64 -4.60
CA LEU A 7 -8.41 -3.62 -4.79
C LEU A 7 -7.09 -4.05 -4.16
N GLU A 8 -6.01 -3.95 -4.92
CA GLU A 8 -4.64 -3.90 -4.41
C GLU A 8 -4.04 -2.53 -4.73
N PHE A 9 -3.56 -1.84 -3.69
CA PHE A 9 -3.11 -0.46 -3.75
C PHE A 9 -1.69 -0.34 -3.19
N ILE A 10 -0.68 -0.30 -4.08
CA ILE A 10 0.74 -0.43 -3.68
C ILE A 10 1.68 0.39 -4.57
N PRO A 11 2.91 0.68 -4.11
CA PRO A 11 3.89 1.48 -4.86
C PRO A 11 4.80 0.67 -5.81
N TYR A 12 4.62 -0.66 -5.93
CA TYR A 12 5.62 -1.55 -6.53
C TYR A 12 5.53 -1.65 -8.06
N ARG A 13 4.82 -0.74 -8.72
CA ARG A 13 4.74 -0.63 -10.18
C ARG A 13 4.07 -1.84 -10.82
N LYS A 14 2.76 -1.76 -10.94
CA LYS A 14 1.86 -2.83 -11.44
C LYS A 14 2.26 -3.47 -12.78
N ARG A 15 3.10 -2.80 -13.58
CA ARG A 15 3.54 -3.30 -14.90
C ARG A 15 4.93 -3.93 -14.89
N ASP A 16 5.63 -3.85 -13.77
CA ASP A 16 6.95 -4.44 -13.62
C ASP A 16 6.86 -5.80 -12.90
N PHE A 17 7.47 -5.95 -11.74
CA PHE A 17 7.56 -7.25 -11.06
C PHE A 17 6.20 -7.81 -10.64
N GLU A 18 5.27 -6.95 -10.23
CA GLU A 18 3.94 -7.36 -9.76
C GLU A 18 3.07 -7.94 -10.88
N ALA A 19 3.33 -7.58 -12.13
CA ALA A 19 2.54 -8.05 -13.28
C ALA A 19 2.49 -9.59 -13.38
N VAL A 20 3.54 -10.28 -12.97
CA VAL A 20 3.59 -11.76 -13.02
C VAL A 20 2.64 -12.35 -11.97
N THR A 21 2.72 -11.88 -10.73
CA THR A 21 1.83 -12.30 -9.64
C THR A 21 0.38 -11.96 -9.96
N ASP A 22 0.12 -10.75 -10.44
CA ASP A 22 -1.22 -10.30 -10.81
C ASP A 22 -1.83 -11.13 -11.92
N SER A 23 -1.04 -11.57 -12.91
CA SER A 23 -1.53 -12.40 -14.01
C SER A 23 -2.13 -13.73 -13.52
N ILE A 24 -1.63 -14.25 -12.41
CA ILE A 24 -2.11 -15.49 -11.78
C ILE A 24 -3.29 -15.17 -10.84
N THR A 25 -3.07 -14.28 -9.90
CA THR A 25 -4.00 -14.00 -8.80
C THR A 25 -5.28 -13.33 -9.31
N HIS A 26 -5.15 -12.31 -10.16
CA HIS A 26 -6.32 -11.61 -10.70
C HIS A 26 -7.10 -12.49 -11.67
N GLY A 27 -6.42 -13.30 -12.48
CA GLY A 27 -7.07 -14.29 -13.35
C GLY A 27 -7.90 -15.29 -12.55
N TYR A 28 -7.39 -15.76 -11.42
CA TYR A 28 -8.11 -16.66 -10.52
C TYR A 28 -9.36 -16.00 -9.95
N PHE A 29 -9.24 -14.84 -9.33
CA PHE A 29 -10.41 -14.15 -8.74
C PHE A 29 -11.43 -13.72 -9.80
N ALA A 30 -10.99 -13.28 -10.97
CA ALA A 30 -11.90 -12.96 -12.07
C ALA A 30 -12.71 -14.16 -12.51
N GLY A 31 -12.12 -15.37 -12.51
CA GLY A 31 -12.82 -16.63 -12.77
C GLY A 31 -13.91 -16.95 -11.75
N TYR A 32 -13.82 -16.38 -10.54
CA TYR A 32 -14.84 -16.50 -9.48
C TYR A 32 -15.79 -15.31 -9.41
N GLY A 33 -15.79 -14.43 -10.39
CA GLY A 33 -16.76 -13.35 -10.52
C GLY A 33 -16.39 -12.06 -9.77
N TYR A 34 -15.11 -11.81 -9.53
CA TYR A 34 -14.60 -10.55 -8.98
C TYR A 34 -13.98 -9.68 -10.07
N ALA A 35 -14.12 -8.37 -9.96
CA ALA A 35 -13.32 -7.42 -10.72
C ALA A 35 -12.04 -7.10 -9.92
N CYS A 36 -10.87 -7.48 -10.44
CA CYS A 36 -9.61 -7.17 -9.79
C CYS A 36 -9.05 -5.84 -10.29
N VAL A 37 -8.65 -4.99 -9.37
CA VAL A 37 -8.13 -3.64 -9.64
C VAL A 37 -6.78 -3.50 -8.96
N ARG A 38 -5.74 -3.21 -9.74
CA ARG A 38 -4.41 -2.85 -9.25
C ARG A 38 -4.18 -1.37 -9.49
N VAL A 39 -3.85 -0.63 -8.44
CA VAL A 39 -3.54 0.80 -8.53
C VAL A 39 -2.16 1.03 -7.95
N ASP A 40 -1.29 1.70 -8.72
CA ASP A 40 -0.05 2.25 -8.20
C ASP A 40 -0.34 3.49 -7.35
N LEU A 41 0.33 3.60 -6.21
CA LEU A 41 0.24 4.79 -5.36
C LEU A 41 0.67 6.05 -6.12
N ARG A 42 0.22 7.20 -5.63
CA ARG A 42 0.69 8.51 -6.09
C ARG A 42 2.22 8.56 -6.14
N GLY A 43 2.76 8.89 -7.31
CA GLY A 43 4.20 8.95 -7.54
C GLY A 43 4.86 7.62 -7.90
N ALA A 44 4.14 6.51 -7.93
CA ALA A 44 4.63 5.21 -8.38
C ALA A 44 4.09 4.85 -9.77
N GLY A 45 4.85 4.03 -10.53
CA GLY A 45 4.45 3.58 -11.87
C GLY A 45 4.04 4.74 -12.78
N GLU A 46 2.84 4.68 -13.35
CA GLU A 46 2.26 5.72 -14.19
C GLU A 46 1.36 6.70 -13.43
N SER A 47 1.20 6.53 -12.10
CA SER A 47 0.40 7.45 -11.28
C SER A 47 1.12 8.77 -11.09
N GLU A 48 0.42 9.89 -11.26
CA GLU A 48 0.98 11.22 -11.12
C GLU A 48 1.47 11.53 -9.70
N GLY A 49 2.27 12.60 -9.56
CA GLY A 49 2.77 13.08 -8.28
C GLY A 49 4.07 12.45 -7.84
N VAL A 50 4.37 12.61 -6.55
CA VAL A 50 5.62 12.17 -5.91
C VAL A 50 5.29 11.46 -4.61
N LEU A 51 5.83 10.26 -4.42
CA LEU A 51 5.77 9.53 -3.17
C LEU A 51 6.90 10.03 -2.26
N LYS A 52 6.55 10.63 -1.13
CA LYS A 52 7.51 11.33 -0.25
C LYS A 52 7.90 10.54 0.98
N ASP A 53 7.11 9.56 1.36
CA ASP A 53 7.34 8.64 2.47
C ASP A 53 6.28 7.54 2.41
N GLU A 54 6.36 6.57 3.32
CA GLU A 54 5.40 5.49 3.45
C GLU A 54 4.22 5.87 4.34
N TYR A 55 3.05 5.31 4.03
CA TYR A 55 1.82 5.38 4.83
C TYR A 55 1.36 6.79 5.20
N LEU A 56 1.61 7.77 4.33
CA LEU A 56 1.18 9.14 4.54
C LEU A 56 -0.35 9.26 4.56
N GLU A 57 -0.85 10.30 5.24
CA GLU A 57 -2.28 10.64 5.21
C GLU A 57 -2.79 10.82 3.77
N GLN A 58 -1.96 11.38 2.88
CA GLN A 58 -2.28 11.51 1.46
C GLN A 58 -2.54 10.15 0.79
N GLU A 59 -1.75 9.12 1.11
CA GLU A 59 -1.97 7.76 0.61
C GLU A 59 -3.32 7.23 1.04
N GLN A 60 -3.69 7.44 2.29
CA GLN A 60 -4.98 7.01 2.83
C GLN A 60 -6.14 7.73 2.17
N GLN A 61 -6.03 9.05 1.95
CA GLN A 61 -7.04 9.83 1.22
C GLN A 61 -7.17 9.40 -0.24
N ASP A 62 -6.05 9.18 -0.93
CA ASP A 62 -6.04 8.65 -2.29
C ASP A 62 -6.72 7.26 -2.34
N GLY A 63 -6.49 6.41 -1.34
CA GLY A 63 -7.15 5.11 -1.23
C GLY A 63 -8.67 5.21 -1.09
N LEU A 64 -9.16 6.15 -0.27
CA LEU A 64 -10.60 6.43 -0.13
C LEU A 64 -11.20 6.91 -1.47
N GLU A 65 -10.52 7.81 -2.18
CA GLU A 65 -10.97 8.27 -3.50
C GLU A 65 -11.02 7.12 -4.52
N VAL A 66 -10.02 6.24 -4.53
CA VAL A 66 -9.98 5.05 -5.39
C VAL A 66 -11.15 4.10 -5.08
N LEU A 67 -11.45 3.84 -3.81
CA LEU A 67 -12.60 3.02 -3.40
C LEU A 67 -13.92 3.62 -3.90
N GLY A 68 -14.13 4.92 -3.68
CA GLY A 68 -15.32 5.63 -4.18
C GLY A 68 -15.43 5.58 -5.70
N TRP A 69 -14.31 5.74 -6.42
CA TRP A 69 -14.28 5.64 -7.87
C TRP A 69 -14.63 4.23 -8.36
N ILE A 70 -14.07 3.18 -7.75
CA ILE A 70 -14.38 1.79 -8.10
C ILE A 70 -15.87 1.50 -7.88
N ALA A 71 -16.41 1.90 -6.72
CA ALA A 71 -17.81 1.68 -6.37
C ALA A 71 -18.79 2.32 -7.36
N ALA A 72 -18.41 3.46 -7.94
CA ALA A 72 -19.22 4.18 -8.93
C ALA A 72 -19.16 3.58 -10.33
N GLN A 73 -18.31 2.58 -10.59
CA GLN A 73 -18.19 2.01 -11.93
C GLN A 73 -19.38 1.10 -12.28
N PRO A 74 -19.85 1.09 -13.53
CA PRO A 74 -21.02 0.30 -13.95
C PRO A 74 -20.79 -1.21 -13.86
N TRP A 75 -19.54 -1.65 -13.77
CA TRP A 75 -19.16 -3.06 -13.60
C TRP A 75 -19.06 -3.47 -12.13
N CYS A 76 -19.02 -2.51 -11.17
CA CYS A 76 -18.94 -2.78 -9.72
C CYS A 76 -20.33 -2.76 -9.10
N ASN A 77 -20.59 -3.67 -8.17
CA ASN A 77 -21.85 -3.71 -7.42
C ASN A 77 -21.83 -2.86 -6.12
N GLY A 78 -20.78 -2.04 -5.94
CA GLY A 78 -20.60 -1.20 -4.75
C GLY A 78 -19.93 -1.89 -3.56
N SER A 79 -19.58 -3.17 -3.67
CA SER A 79 -18.87 -3.92 -2.62
C SER A 79 -17.42 -4.14 -3.04
N ILE A 80 -16.48 -3.71 -2.20
CA ILE A 80 -15.06 -3.81 -2.49
C ILE A 80 -14.36 -4.52 -1.32
N GLY A 81 -13.48 -5.48 -1.64
CA GLY A 81 -12.48 -6.00 -0.73
C GLY A 81 -11.12 -5.34 -1.02
N MET A 82 -10.30 -5.17 -0.02
CA MET A 82 -8.89 -4.87 -0.21
C MET A 82 -8.04 -6.08 0.15
N MET A 83 -6.98 -6.30 -0.61
CA MET A 83 -6.00 -7.31 -0.27
C MET A 83 -4.59 -6.83 -0.61
N GLY A 84 -3.61 -7.40 0.06
CA GLY A 84 -2.23 -7.13 -0.29
C GLY A 84 -1.24 -7.80 0.65
N ILE A 85 -0.04 -7.94 0.14
CA ILE A 85 1.12 -8.40 0.91
C ILE A 85 1.98 -7.19 1.29
N SER A 86 2.60 -7.23 2.48
CA SER A 86 3.49 -6.18 2.95
C SER A 86 2.78 -4.81 2.90
N TRP A 87 3.31 -3.81 2.20
CA TRP A 87 2.70 -2.48 2.06
C TRP A 87 1.19 -2.53 1.75
N GLY A 88 0.78 -3.39 0.83
CA GLY A 88 -0.64 -3.54 0.50
C GLY A 88 -1.49 -4.11 1.64
N GLY A 89 -0.90 -4.91 2.52
CA GLY A 89 -1.53 -5.37 3.74
C GLY A 89 -1.64 -4.27 4.79
N PHE A 90 -0.56 -3.51 4.98
CA PHE A 90 -0.53 -2.35 5.90
C PHE A 90 -1.60 -1.32 5.54
N ASN A 91 -1.58 -0.83 4.30
CA ASN A 91 -2.52 0.22 3.91
C ASN A 91 -3.97 -0.26 3.85
N SER A 92 -4.21 -1.54 3.57
CA SER A 92 -5.56 -2.12 3.65
C SER A 92 -6.13 -2.04 5.07
N LEU A 93 -5.31 -2.32 6.09
CA LEU A 93 -5.72 -2.15 7.50
C LEU A 93 -5.93 -0.68 7.86
N GLN A 94 -5.01 0.20 7.43
CA GLN A 94 -5.09 1.65 7.69
C GLN A 94 -6.35 2.26 7.07
N ILE A 95 -6.66 1.90 5.82
CA ILE A 95 -7.87 2.36 5.14
C ILE A 95 -9.12 1.76 5.78
N ALA A 96 -9.09 0.49 6.21
CA ALA A 96 -10.20 -0.13 6.93
C ALA A 96 -10.53 0.60 8.25
N ALA A 97 -9.52 1.11 8.95
CA ALA A 97 -9.70 1.90 10.17
C ALA A 97 -10.39 3.26 9.91
N LEU A 98 -10.40 3.75 8.67
CA LEU A 98 -11.16 4.94 8.27
C LEU A 98 -12.63 4.64 7.91
N GLN A 99 -13.02 3.36 7.91
CA GLN A 99 -14.40 2.87 7.73
C GLN A 99 -15.10 3.35 6.45
N PRO A 100 -14.45 3.31 5.26
CA PRO A 100 -15.16 3.68 4.03
C PRO A 100 -16.33 2.71 3.78
N PRO A 101 -17.52 3.23 3.43
CA PRO A 101 -18.72 2.41 3.33
C PRO A 101 -18.67 1.35 2.22
N GLU A 102 -17.81 1.53 1.23
CA GLU A 102 -17.61 0.60 0.11
C GLU A 102 -16.77 -0.62 0.50
N LEU A 103 -15.88 -0.49 1.51
CA LEU A 103 -14.98 -1.56 1.93
C LEU A 103 -15.72 -2.58 2.78
N LYS A 104 -15.73 -3.83 2.34
CA LYS A 104 -16.50 -4.92 2.96
C LYS A 104 -15.64 -5.98 3.65
N ALA A 105 -14.38 -6.14 3.24
CA ALA A 105 -13.46 -7.10 3.85
C ALA A 105 -12.01 -6.76 3.49
N VAL A 106 -11.08 -7.22 4.31
CA VAL A 106 -9.63 -7.08 4.09
C VAL A 106 -8.96 -8.44 4.18
N ILE A 107 -8.01 -8.71 3.28
CA ILE A 107 -7.03 -9.77 3.42
C ILE A 107 -5.65 -9.11 3.51
N THR A 108 -5.01 -9.23 4.67
CA THR A 108 -3.66 -8.71 4.89
C THR A 108 -2.68 -9.87 5.02
N VAL A 109 -1.59 -9.82 4.27
CA VAL A 109 -0.58 -10.89 4.20
C VAL A 109 0.78 -10.31 4.54
N CYS A 110 1.48 -10.93 5.50
CA CYS A 110 2.84 -10.53 5.89
C CYS A 110 2.94 -9.01 6.08
N SER A 111 2.13 -8.49 7.00
CA SER A 111 2.07 -7.07 7.36
C SER A 111 2.01 -6.90 8.87
N THR A 112 2.15 -5.67 9.35
CA THR A 112 2.07 -5.37 10.77
C THR A 112 0.90 -4.46 11.13
N ASP A 113 0.53 -4.48 12.39
CA ASP A 113 -0.41 -3.55 13.05
C ASP A 113 0.30 -2.38 13.75
N ASP A 114 1.63 -2.47 13.95
CA ASP A 114 2.45 -1.44 14.61
C ASP A 114 3.73 -1.13 13.80
N ARG A 115 3.78 0.02 13.19
CA ARG A 115 4.90 0.51 12.37
C ARG A 115 6.22 0.67 13.14
N TYR A 116 6.21 0.63 14.46
CA TYR A 116 7.41 0.82 15.28
C TYR A 116 7.93 -0.47 15.88
N SER A 117 7.07 -1.29 16.46
CA SER A 117 7.52 -2.45 17.22
C SER A 117 7.64 -3.74 16.42
N ASP A 118 7.06 -3.80 15.25
CA ASP A 118 7.01 -5.01 14.40
C ASP A 118 7.15 -4.66 12.90
N ASP A 119 8.08 -3.80 12.56
CA ASP A 119 8.34 -3.38 11.18
C ASP A 119 9.85 -3.39 10.90
N VAL A 120 10.24 -3.13 9.65
CA VAL A 120 11.63 -3.05 9.17
C VAL A 120 12.44 -1.94 9.84
N HIS A 121 11.79 -1.05 10.56
CA HIS A 121 12.42 0.11 11.21
C HIS A 121 12.96 -0.22 12.60
N TYR A 122 12.12 -0.75 13.45
CA TYR A 122 12.43 -1.10 14.82
C TYR A 122 11.74 -2.39 15.23
N MET A 123 12.41 -3.21 16.02
CA MET A 123 11.83 -4.42 16.59
C MET A 123 12.39 -4.61 18.01
N GLY A 124 11.50 -4.82 18.97
CA GLY A 124 11.90 -4.94 20.37
C GLY A 124 12.67 -3.72 20.92
N GLY A 125 12.43 -2.53 20.36
CA GLY A 125 13.13 -1.29 20.70
C GLY A 125 14.51 -1.11 20.05
N CYS A 126 14.94 -2.07 19.21
CA CYS A 126 16.22 -2.01 18.51
C CYS A 126 16.02 -1.44 17.10
N LEU A 127 16.89 -0.52 16.69
CA LEU A 127 16.98 -0.05 15.31
C LEU A 127 17.48 -1.20 14.42
N LEU A 128 16.75 -1.52 13.38
CA LEU A 128 17.09 -2.60 12.46
C LEU A 128 17.97 -2.12 11.30
N GLY A 129 18.87 -3.00 10.84
CA GLY A 129 19.66 -2.78 9.63
C GLY A 129 18.80 -2.72 8.36
N ASP A 130 17.62 -3.29 8.40
CA ASP A 130 16.64 -3.31 7.32
C ASP A 130 16.16 -1.91 6.90
N ASN A 131 16.24 -0.92 7.79
CA ASN A 131 16.01 0.49 7.43
C ASN A 131 16.80 0.92 6.19
N LEU A 132 18.09 0.57 6.12
CA LEU A 132 18.95 0.97 4.99
C LEU A 132 18.56 0.22 3.72
N SER A 133 18.33 -1.09 3.81
CA SER A 133 17.96 -1.90 2.64
C SER A 133 16.61 -1.49 2.08
N TRP A 134 15.63 -1.25 2.97
CA TRP A 134 14.29 -0.83 2.59
C TRP A 134 14.28 0.59 1.99
N ALA A 135 14.96 1.54 2.62
CA ALA A 135 15.11 2.89 2.07
C ALA A 135 15.78 2.88 0.69
N SER A 136 16.79 2.04 0.50
CA SER A 136 17.47 1.90 -0.79
C SER A 136 16.56 1.30 -1.86
N THR A 137 15.75 0.32 -1.49
CA THR A 137 14.75 -0.30 -2.36
C THR A 137 13.73 0.74 -2.81
N MET A 138 13.13 1.48 -1.87
CA MET A 138 12.14 2.50 -2.22
C MET A 138 12.74 3.68 -2.99
N PHE A 139 13.97 4.05 -2.70
CA PHE A 139 14.70 5.03 -3.50
C PHE A 139 14.85 4.57 -4.95
N ALA A 140 15.19 3.30 -5.17
CA ALA A 140 15.29 2.73 -6.51
C ALA A 140 13.94 2.71 -7.25
N TYR A 141 12.85 2.31 -6.58
CA TYR A 141 11.50 2.37 -7.15
C TYR A 141 11.09 3.79 -7.53
N ASN A 142 11.30 4.75 -6.64
CA ASN A 142 10.96 6.16 -6.88
C ASN A 142 11.81 6.79 -8.00
N ALA A 143 13.04 6.30 -8.20
CA ALA A 143 13.93 6.77 -9.26
C ALA A 143 13.58 6.20 -10.66
N CYS A 144 12.67 5.22 -10.73
CA CYS A 144 12.26 4.66 -12.01
C CYS A 144 11.34 5.63 -12.79
N PRO A 145 11.56 5.82 -14.10
CA PRO A 145 10.64 6.60 -14.93
C PRO A 145 9.29 5.89 -15.08
N PRO A 146 8.20 6.64 -15.29
CA PRO A 146 6.96 6.05 -15.80
C PRO A 146 7.17 5.56 -17.24
N ASP A 147 6.28 4.66 -17.70
CA ASP A 147 6.31 4.19 -19.09
C ASP A 147 5.96 5.35 -20.04
N PRO A 148 6.87 5.74 -20.95
CA PRO A 148 6.62 6.85 -21.88
C PRO A 148 5.41 6.64 -22.80
N VAL A 149 5.09 5.38 -23.12
CA VAL A 149 3.95 5.05 -23.99
C VAL A 149 2.62 5.38 -23.28
N LEU A 150 2.57 5.22 -21.96
CA LEU A 150 1.36 5.46 -21.17
C LEU A 150 1.28 6.88 -20.61
N ALA A 151 2.40 7.38 -20.11
CA ALA A 151 2.47 8.74 -19.57
C ALA A 151 2.51 9.83 -20.66
N GLY A 152 2.72 9.44 -21.94
CA GLY A 152 2.78 10.35 -23.06
C GLY A 152 3.91 11.37 -22.89
N ASP A 153 3.75 12.57 -23.44
CA ASP A 153 4.76 13.62 -23.42
C ASP A 153 5.16 14.08 -22.00
N ASN A 154 4.36 13.75 -21.01
CA ASN A 154 4.58 14.17 -19.61
C ASN A 154 5.56 13.25 -18.83
N TRP A 155 5.93 12.10 -19.37
CA TRP A 155 6.73 11.08 -18.67
C TRP A 155 8.04 11.62 -18.09
N LYS A 156 8.74 12.46 -18.86
CA LYS A 156 10.04 13.02 -18.46
C LYS A 156 9.91 14.02 -17.32
N LYS A 157 8.86 14.86 -17.35
CA LYS A 157 8.57 15.77 -16.25
C LYS A 157 8.21 15.00 -14.98
N MET A 158 7.34 14.02 -15.08
CA MET A 158 6.97 13.16 -13.95
C MET A 158 8.20 12.48 -13.33
N TRP A 159 9.09 11.98 -14.15
CA TRP A 159 10.33 11.37 -13.68
C TRP A 159 11.25 12.34 -12.95
N LEU A 160 11.48 13.53 -13.53
CA LEU A 160 12.33 14.56 -12.90
C LEU A 160 11.72 15.05 -11.59
N ASP A 161 10.41 15.28 -11.55
CA ASP A 161 9.70 15.68 -10.32
C ASP A 161 9.89 14.63 -9.19
N ARG A 162 9.92 13.34 -9.53
CA ARG A 162 10.19 12.26 -8.56
C ARG A 162 11.63 12.26 -8.08
N LEU A 163 12.59 12.37 -8.98
CA LEU A 163 14.01 12.43 -8.63
C LEU A 163 14.34 13.60 -7.70
N GLU A 164 13.68 14.73 -7.89
CA GLU A 164 13.88 15.94 -7.08
C GLU A 164 13.05 15.93 -5.80
N GLY A 165 11.85 15.35 -5.83
CA GLY A 165 10.84 15.50 -4.80
C GLY A 165 10.69 14.35 -3.80
N SER A 166 11.18 13.14 -4.09
CA SER A 166 11.02 11.96 -3.21
C SER A 166 11.71 12.11 -1.87
N GLY A 167 12.84 12.83 -1.83
CA GLY A 167 13.63 12.98 -0.62
C GLY A 167 14.39 11.72 -0.20
N LEU A 168 14.97 11.77 0.98
CA LEU A 168 15.69 10.65 1.60
C LEU A 168 14.88 10.17 2.81
N TRP A 169 14.05 9.18 2.65
CA TRP A 169 13.15 8.65 3.69
C TRP A 169 13.91 8.13 4.90
N LEU A 170 15.06 7.47 4.68
CA LEU A 170 15.91 6.97 5.77
C LEU A 170 16.25 8.06 6.78
N LYS A 171 16.46 9.30 6.34
CA LYS A 171 16.75 10.42 7.24
C LYS A 171 15.57 10.65 8.19
N THR A 172 14.37 10.72 7.66
CA THR A 172 13.13 10.90 8.45
C THR A 172 12.98 9.77 9.46
N TRP A 173 13.13 8.51 9.03
CA TRP A 173 12.99 7.35 9.91
C TRP A 173 14.01 7.36 11.05
N LEU A 174 15.27 7.75 10.80
CA LEU A 174 16.30 7.83 11.81
C LEU A 174 16.15 9.03 12.75
N GLU A 175 15.43 10.08 12.38
CA GLU A 175 15.08 11.20 13.26
C GLU A 175 14.02 10.81 14.29
N HIS A 176 13.16 9.82 13.98
CA HIS A 176 12.09 9.32 14.84
C HIS A 176 12.49 8.04 15.58
N GLN A 177 13.44 8.15 16.52
CA GLN A 177 14.02 6.99 17.25
C GLN A 177 13.13 6.45 18.38
N ARG A 178 11.99 7.05 18.63
CA ARG A 178 11.04 6.64 19.67
C ARG A 178 9.66 6.52 19.04
N ARG A 179 8.81 5.70 19.64
CA ARG A 179 7.42 5.56 19.22
C ARG A 179 6.64 6.86 19.50
N ASP A 180 6.79 7.82 18.61
CA ASP A 180 6.13 9.12 18.62
C ASP A 180 4.92 9.18 17.68
N GLY A 181 4.41 10.38 17.40
CA GLY A 181 3.25 10.59 16.52
C GLY A 181 3.48 10.11 15.08
N TYR A 182 4.74 10.14 14.61
CA TYR A 182 5.10 9.65 13.28
C TYR A 182 4.81 8.16 13.11
N TRP A 183 5.21 7.33 14.08
CA TRP A 183 5.00 5.88 14.05
C TRP A 183 3.59 5.47 14.45
N ARG A 184 2.91 6.26 15.30
CA ARG A 184 1.51 6.00 15.65
C ARG A 184 0.58 6.20 14.46
N HIS A 185 0.89 7.17 13.60
CA HIS A 185 0.18 7.33 12.34
C HIS A 185 0.34 6.07 11.49
N GLY A 186 -0.75 5.47 11.08
CA GLY A 186 -0.76 4.21 10.31
C GLY A 186 -0.57 2.93 11.15
N SER A 187 -0.31 3.02 12.46
CA SER A 187 -0.31 1.87 13.37
C SER A 187 -1.73 1.60 13.87
N VAL A 188 -2.38 0.57 13.33
CA VAL A 188 -3.79 0.27 13.65
C VAL A 188 -3.96 -0.32 15.05
N CYS A 189 -2.89 -0.77 15.67
CA CYS A 189 -2.88 -1.19 17.09
C CYS A 189 -3.24 -0.06 18.07
N GLU A 190 -3.22 1.20 17.64
CA GLU A 190 -3.67 2.33 18.47
C GLU A 190 -5.18 2.23 18.79
N ASP A 191 -5.98 1.70 17.85
CA ASP A 191 -7.41 1.45 18.06
C ASP A 191 -7.94 0.39 17.09
N PHE A 192 -7.90 -0.86 17.49
CA PHE A 192 -8.47 -1.96 16.69
C PHE A 192 -9.98 -1.84 16.49
N SER A 193 -10.70 -1.15 17.38
CA SER A 193 -12.15 -0.99 17.27
C SER A 193 -12.57 -0.11 16.08
N ALA A 194 -11.62 0.65 15.51
CA ALA A 194 -11.82 1.41 14.28
C ALA A 194 -12.02 0.50 13.05
N ILE A 195 -11.52 -0.75 13.07
CA ILE A 195 -11.71 -1.70 11.97
C ILE A 195 -13.00 -2.49 12.21
N THR A 196 -14.04 -2.18 11.44
CA THR A 196 -15.38 -2.77 11.59
C THR A 196 -15.71 -3.84 10.57
N CYS A 197 -14.96 -3.93 9.47
CA CYS A 197 -15.14 -4.99 8.47
C CYS A 197 -14.36 -6.25 8.85
N PRO A 198 -14.76 -7.44 8.34
CA PRO A 198 -13.99 -8.66 8.49
C PRO A 198 -12.57 -8.53 7.96
N VAL A 199 -11.60 -9.05 8.71
CA VAL A 199 -10.19 -9.11 8.34
C VAL A 199 -9.71 -10.54 8.37
N MET A 200 -9.04 -10.99 7.32
CA MET A 200 -8.25 -12.21 7.29
C MET A 200 -6.78 -11.83 7.33
N ALA A 201 -6.11 -12.14 8.42
CA ALA A 201 -4.67 -11.94 8.57
C ALA A 201 -3.93 -13.26 8.26
N VAL A 202 -2.88 -13.16 7.45
CA VAL A 202 -2.04 -14.30 7.05
C VAL A 202 -0.58 -13.92 7.24
N SER A 203 0.18 -14.77 7.95
CA SER A 203 1.62 -14.63 8.11
C SER A 203 2.30 -15.99 8.22
N GLY A 204 3.63 -16.02 8.15
CA GLY A 204 4.44 -17.22 8.33
C GLY A 204 5.18 -17.21 9.67
N TRP A 205 5.43 -18.38 10.25
CA TRP A 205 6.21 -18.52 11.49
C TRP A 205 7.64 -17.96 11.40
N ALA A 206 8.19 -17.83 10.19
CA ALA A 206 9.51 -17.27 9.93
C ALA A 206 9.44 -15.92 9.20
N ASP A 207 8.26 -15.29 9.18
CA ASP A 207 8.08 -13.95 8.63
C ASP A 207 8.60 -12.87 9.59
N GLY A 208 8.99 -11.73 9.04
CA GLY A 208 9.39 -10.57 9.84
C GLY A 208 8.22 -9.89 10.55
N TYR A 209 7.00 -10.10 10.08
CA TYR A 209 5.77 -9.51 10.61
C TYR A 209 4.93 -10.57 11.29
N SER A 210 4.84 -10.55 12.61
CA SER A 210 4.16 -11.58 13.39
C SER A 210 3.01 -11.08 14.27
N ASN A 211 2.96 -9.78 14.53
CA ASN A 211 1.97 -9.22 15.48
C ASN A 211 0.53 -9.21 14.95
N THR A 212 0.34 -9.23 13.64
CA THR A 212 -1.00 -9.13 13.02
C THR A 212 -1.83 -10.42 13.15
N VAL A 213 -1.21 -11.57 13.43
CA VAL A 213 -1.86 -12.90 13.46
C VAL A 213 -1.89 -13.56 14.86
#